data_9d8165853f64b8c68e05f9ac429f4aca
#
_entry.id   9d8165853f64b8c68e05f9ac429f4aca
#
_cell.length_a   1.000
_cell.length_b   1.000
_cell.length_c   1.000
_cell.angle_alpha   90.00
_cell.angle_beta   90.00
_cell.angle_gamma   90.00
#
_symmetry.space_group_name_H-M   'P 1'
#
loop_
_entity.id
_entity.type
_entity.pdbx_description
1 polymer ?
#
loop_
_entity_poly.entity_id
_entity_poly.type
_entity_poly.pdbx_seq_one_letter_code
_entity_poly.pdbx_strand_id
1 'polypeptide(L)'
;QITIDHTVVQCVCDGVAMTVEKDRTKNKSSCRSMPLVPQYRELLLSMKERQENCRKLCGNCYTESDYIFVNDLGVPYKPNYVTQHFKLVLQKHELRDIRFHDLRHTCASLLLKNGVPMKDIQEWLGHSDYNTTANIYAHLDTTSKSTSATRMTSVVSINPSICVNV
;
A
#
# COMPACT_ATOMS: atom_id res chain seq x y z
N GLN A 1 -14.54 4.82 4.03
CA GLN A 1 -14.06 3.44 3.89
C GLN A 1 -13.67 3.17 2.45
N ILE A 2 -12.61 2.40 2.24
CA ILE A 2 -12.19 1.89 0.94
C ILE A 2 -12.18 0.36 0.99
N THR A 3 -12.78 -0.28 -0.01
CA THR A 3 -12.82 -1.74 -0.13
C THR A 3 -12.00 -2.17 -1.34
N ILE A 4 -11.15 -3.18 -1.17
CA ILE A 4 -10.34 -3.78 -2.23
C ILE A 4 -10.86 -5.19 -2.41
N ASP A 5 -11.61 -5.42 -3.49
CA ASP A 5 -12.27 -6.69 -3.81
C ASP A 5 -12.05 -7.15 -5.26
N HIS A 6 -11.59 -6.26 -6.13
CA HIS A 6 -11.35 -6.53 -7.55
C HIS A 6 -9.88 -6.47 -7.91
N THR A 7 -9.51 -7.09 -9.01
CA THR A 7 -8.15 -7.05 -9.57
C THR A 7 -8.21 -6.82 -11.07
N VAL A 8 -7.43 -5.85 -11.54
CA VAL A 8 -7.22 -5.61 -12.97
C VAL A 8 -5.83 -6.14 -13.34
N VAL A 9 -5.78 -7.04 -14.30
CA VAL A 9 -4.54 -7.69 -14.75
C VAL A 9 -4.35 -7.45 -16.24
N GLN A 10 -3.13 -7.13 -16.62
CA GLN A 10 -2.75 -7.08 -18.03
C GLN A 10 -2.10 -8.41 -18.41
N CYS A 11 -2.62 -9.08 -19.43
CA CYS A 11 -2.07 -10.31 -19.98
C CYS A 11 -1.91 -10.19 -21.50
N VAL A 12 -1.08 -11.04 -22.06
CA VAL A 12 -0.92 -11.17 -23.50
C VAL A 12 -1.56 -12.48 -23.92
N CYS A 13 -2.54 -12.42 -24.82
CA CYS A 13 -3.16 -13.58 -25.42
C CYS A 13 -2.99 -13.48 -26.94
N ASP A 14 -2.43 -14.51 -27.56
CA ASP A 14 -2.12 -14.55 -28.99
C ASP A 14 -1.37 -13.32 -29.53
N GLY A 15 -0.42 -12.82 -28.72
CA GLY A 15 0.39 -11.63 -29.06
C GLY A 15 -0.31 -10.30 -28.85
N VAL A 16 -1.59 -10.29 -28.42
CA VAL A 16 -2.37 -9.07 -28.14
C VAL A 16 -2.40 -8.80 -26.64
N ALA A 17 -2.02 -7.60 -26.24
CA ALA A 17 -2.10 -7.17 -24.84
C ALA A 17 -3.56 -6.86 -24.47
N MET A 18 -4.10 -7.62 -23.56
CA MET A 18 -5.47 -7.49 -23.05
C MET A 18 -5.46 -7.09 -21.58
N THR A 19 -6.45 -6.28 -21.18
CA THR A 19 -6.74 -5.99 -19.78
C THR A 19 -7.91 -6.87 -19.36
N VAL A 20 -7.71 -7.65 -18.30
CA VAL A 20 -8.73 -8.56 -17.77
C VAL A 20 -9.10 -8.10 -16.37
N GLU A 21 -10.37 -7.84 -16.18
CA GLU A 21 -10.96 -7.58 -14.87
C GLU A 21 -11.34 -8.92 -14.24
N LYS A 22 -10.98 -9.10 -12.99
CA LYS A 22 -11.33 -10.28 -12.20
C LYS A 22 -12.14 -9.85 -11.01
N ASP A 23 -13.36 -10.37 -10.89
CA ASP A 23 -14.26 -10.10 -9.77
C ASP A 23 -13.78 -10.67 -8.43
N ARG A 24 -12.57 -11.17 -8.38
CA ARG A 24 -11.95 -11.71 -7.16
C ARG A 24 -10.49 -11.32 -7.08
N THR A 25 -10.07 -10.97 -5.87
CA THR A 25 -8.65 -10.86 -5.55
C THR A 25 -8.00 -12.26 -5.57
N LYS A 26 -6.68 -12.32 -5.79
CA LYS A 26 -5.93 -13.57 -5.89
C LYS A 26 -6.10 -14.47 -4.65
N ASN A 27 -6.22 -13.88 -3.46
CA ASN A 27 -6.36 -14.56 -2.18
C ASN A 27 -7.44 -13.87 -1.32
N LYS A 28 -8.07 -14.62 -0.39
CA LYS A 28 -9.03 -14.06 0.59
C LYS A 28 -8.44 -12.91 1.41
N SER A 29 -7.17 -12.97 1.78
CA SER A 29 -6.46 -11.93 2.52
C SER A 29 -6.26 -10.63 1.74
N SER A 30 -6.37 -10.68 0.42
CA SER A 30 -6.29 -9.49 -0.44
C SER A 30 -7.61 -8.72 -0.48
N CYS A 31 -8.75 -9.38 -0.22
CA CYS A 31 -10.05 -8.72 -0.08
C CYS A 31 -10.12 -8.12 1.32
N ARG A 32 -10.16 -6.79 1.39
CA ARG A 32 -10.17 -6.06 2.67
C ARG A 32 -10.82 -4.70 2.55
N SER A 33 -11.37 -4.24 3.68
CA SER A 33 -11.88 -2.89 3.83
C SER A 33 -11.03 -2.13 4.84
N MET A 34 -10.69 -0.90 4.51
CA MET A 34 -9.85 -0.05 5.34
C MET A 34 -10.53 1.31 5.57
N PRO A 35 -10.29 1.97 6.71
CA PRO A 35 -10.70 3.35 6.88
C PRO A 35 -9.99 4.23 5.85
N LEU A 36 -10.73 5.14 5.26
CA LEU A 36 -10.16 6.12 4.32
C LEU A 36 -9.53 7.25 5.12
N VAL A 37 -8.24 7.46 4.92
CA VAL A 37 -7.49 8.56 5.53
C VAL A 37 -8.05 9.90 5.04
N PRO A 38 -8.32 10.88 5.93
CA PRO A 38 -8.98 12.15 5.55
C PRO A 38 -8.34 12.86 4.36
N GLN A 39 -7.01 12.93 4.31
CA GLN A 39 -6.26 13.58 3.22
C GLN A 39 -6.51 12.89 1.87
N TYR A 40 -6.64 11.55 1.85
CA TYR A 40 -6.97 10.82 0.62
C TYR A 40 -8.42 11.01 0.21
N ARG A 41 -9.33 11.22 1.18
CA ARG A 41 -10.72 11.52 0.87
C ARG A 41 -10.84 12.82 0.07
N GLU A 42 -10.16 13.87 0.48
CA GLU A 42 -10.15 15.16 -0.24
C GLU A 42 -9.57 15.02 -1.65
N LEU A 43 -8.47 14.31 -1.79
CA LEU A 43 -7.87 14.01 -3.09
C LEU A 43 -8.85 13.27 -4.00
N LEU A 44 -9.51 12.22 -3.51
CA LEU A 44 -10.47 11.45 -4.30
C LEU A 44 -11.70 12.28 -4.69
N LEU A 45 -12.15 13.18 -3.84
CA LEU A 45 -13.25 14.09 -4.18
C LEU A 45 -12.84 15.08 -5.28
N SER A 46 -11.65 15.66 -5.21
CA SER A 46 -11.14 16.54 -6.28
C SER A 46 -10.97 15.82 -7.61
N MET A 47 -10.54 14.54 -7.58
CA MET A 47 -10.48 13.72 -8.79
C MET A 47 -11.86 13.46 -9.38
N LYS A 48 -12.86 13.18 -8.55
CA LYS A 48 -14.25 13.00 -8.99
C LYS A 48 -14.80 14.27 -9.64
N GLU A 49 -14.59 15.41 -9.02
CA GLU A 49 -15.00 16.70 -9.58
C GLU A 49 -14.34 16.96 -10.95
N ARG A 50 -13.04 16.67 -11.07
CA ARG A 50 -12.34 16.76 -12.36
C ARG A 50 -12.97 15.84 -13.42
N GLN A 51 -13.30 14.59 -13.08
CA GLN A 51 -13.96 13.67 -14.00
C GLN A 51 -15.33 14.20 -14.44
N GLU A 52 -16.13 14.75 -13.55
CA GLU A 52 -17.44 15.35 -13.88
C GLU A 52 -17.29 16.55 -14.80
N ASN A 53 -16.28 17.40 -14.60
CA ASN A 53 -15.97 18.52 -15.48
C ASN A 53 -15.52 18.04 -16.87
N CYS A 54 -14.64 17.06 -16.96
CA CYS A 54 -14.22 16.45 -18.22
C CYS A 54 -15.42 15.82 -18.96
N ARG A 55 -16.28 15.12 -18.24
CA ARG A 55 -17.53 14.55 -18.81
C ARG A 55 -18.41 15.62 -19.47
N LYS A 56 -18.62 16.75 -18.78
CA LYS A 56 -19.41 17.87 -19.32
C LYS A 56 -18.77 18.49 -20.56
N LEU A 57 -17.43 18.61 -20.56
CA LEU A 57 -16.69 19.22 -21.68
C LEU A 57 -16.63 18.30 -22.91
N CYS A 58 -16.39 17.01 -22.71
CA CYS A 58 -16.20 16.04 -23.79
C CYS A 58 -17.53 15.47 -24.32
N GLY A 59 -18.63 15.58 -23.56
CA GLY A 59 -19.94 15.10 -23.98
C GLY A 59 -19.90 13.63 -24.47
N ASN A 60 -20.36 13.39 -25.69
CA ASN A 60 -20.43 12.05 -26.28
C ASN A 60 -19.06 11.37 -26.51
N CYS A 61 -17.96 12.13 -26.42
CA CYS A 61 -16.60 11.57 -26.53
C CYS A 61 -16.08 11.02 -25.20
N TYR A 62 -16.78 11.26 -24.11
CA TYR A 62 -16.39 10.75 -22.79
C TYR A 62 -16.82 9.28 -22.62
N THR A 63 -15.88 8.45 -22.20
CA THR A 63 -16.14 7.04 -21.86
C THR A 63 -16.62 6.94 -20.43
N GLU A 64 -17.84 6.47 -20.21
CA GLU A 64 -18.35 6.22 -18.86
C GLU A 64 -17.61 5.05 -18.21
N SER A 65 -17.18 5.26 -16.98
CA SER A 65 -16.39 4.30 -16.24
C SER A 65 -16.56 4.49 -14.73
N ASP A 66 -16.59 3.40 -13.97
CA ASP A 66 -16.61 3.39 -12.51
C ASP A 66 -15.19 3.48 -11.89
N TYR A 67 -14.16 3.55 -12.72
CA TYR A 67 -12.79 3.66 -12.26
C TYR A 67 -12.43 5.07 -11.76
N ILE A 68 -11.64 5.11 -10.69
CA ILE A 68 -11.13 6.37 -10.12
C ILE A 68 -10.01 6.94 -11.00
N PHE A 69 -9.14 6.08 -11.52
CA PHE A 69 -7.98 6.50 -12.30
C PHE A 69 -8.25 6.38 -13.80
N VAL A 70 -8.77 7.46 -14.36
CA VAL A 70 -9.07 7.60 -15.79
C VAL A 70 -8.37 8.83 -16.38
N ASN A 71 -8.22 8.86 -17.70
CA ASN A 71 -7.74 10.03 -18.42
C ASN A 71 -8.88 11.06 -18.61
N ASP A 72 -8.60 12.17 -19.28
CA ASP A 72 -9.59 13.25 -19.50
C ASP A 72 -10.78 12.84 -20.40
N LEU A 73 -10.68 11.71 -21.10
CA LEU A 73 -11.77 11.10 -21.88
C LEU A 73 -12.49 9.97 -21.11
N GLY A 74 -12.23 9.76 -19.83
CA GLY A 74 -12.87 8.74 -19.02
C GLY A 74 -12.29 7.33 -19.19
N VAL A 75 -11.26 7.14 -20.03
CA VAL A 75 -10.66 5.82 -20.27
C VAL A 75 -9.74 5.42 -19.12
N PRO A 76 -9.93 4.24 -18.51
CA PRO A 76 -9.10 3.77 -17.39
C PRO A 76 -7.63 3.62 -17.76
N TYR A 77 -6.74 4.04 -16.85
CA TYR A 77 -5.31 3.80 -17.02
C TYR A 77 -4.97 2.32 -16.88
N LYS A 78 -4.17 1.81 -17.79
CA LYS A 78 -3.66 0.44 -17.71
C LYS A 78 -2.65 0.31 -16.57
N PRO A 79 -2.58 -0.84 -15.86
CA PRO A 79 -1.64 -1.05 -14.75
C PRO A 79 -0.18 -0.74 -15.12
N ASN A 80 0.28 -1.15 -16.30
CA ASN A 80 1.63 -0.88 -16.77
C ASN A 80 1.92 0.61 -16.97
N TYR A 81 0.91 1.41 -17.38
CA TYR A 81 1.05 2.85 -17.50
C TYR A 81 1.41 3.50 -16.17
N VAL A 82 0.73 3.11 -15.09
CA VAL A 82 1.00 3.64 -13.74
C VAL A 82 2.45 3.37 -13.33
N THR A 83 2.92 2.13 -13.54
CA THR A 83 4.29 1.72 -13.19
C THR A 83 5.34 2.48 -14.02
N GLN A 84 5.11 2.63 -15.32
CA GLN A 84 6.02 3.36 -16.21
C GLN A 84 6.03 4.86 -15.89
N HIS A 85 4.85 5.46 -15.68
CA HIS A 85 4.74 6.86 -15.35
C HIS A 85 5.41 7.20 -14.00
N PHE A 86 5.31 6.30 -13.03
CA PHE A 86 6.01 6.44 -11.75
C PHE A 86 7.54 6.59 -11.95
N LYS A 87 8.15 5.78 -12.81
CA LYS A 87 9.58 5.92 -13.14
C LYS A 87 9.91 7.27 -13.77
N LEU A 88 9.07 7.75 -14.69
CA LEU A 88 9.26 9.06 -15.31
C LEU A 88 9.19 10.19 -14.27
N VAL A 89 8.28 10.09 -13.29
CA VAL A 89 8.19 11.06 -12.20
C VAL A 89 9.45 11.04 -11.34
N LEU A 90 9.97 9.86 -10.98
CA LEU A 90 11.22 9.75 -10.22
C LEU A 90 12.38 10.40 -10.97
N GLN A 91 12.53 10.11 -12.27
CA GLN A 91 13.58 10.70 -13.11
C GLN A 91 13.44 12.21 -13.23
N LYS A 92 12.23 12.70 -13.49
CA LYS A 92 11.95 14.15 -13.64
C LYS A 92 12.31 14.96 -12.39
N HIS A 93 12.15 14.37 -11.22
CA HIS A 93 12.41 15.01 -9.93
C HIS A 93 13.72 14.57 -9.27
N GLU A 94 14.60 13.90 -10.03
CA GLU A 94 15.90 13.41 -9.56
C GLU A 94 15.82 12.60 -8.26
N LEU A 95 14.72 11.86 -8.09
CA LEU A 95 14.50 11.00 -6.94
C LEU A 95 15.19 9.65 -7.15
N ARG A 96 15.49 8.97 -6.04
CA ARG A 96 16.08 7.63 -6.07
C ARG A 96 15.22 6.68 -6.91
N ASP A 97 15.85 5.93 -7.83
CA ASP A 97 15.17 4.90 -8.61
C ASP A 97 14.74 3.74 -7.70
N ILE A 98 13.43 3.57 -7.56
CA ILE A 98 12.78 2.50 -6.83
C ILE A 98 11.64 1.94 -7.68
N ARG A 99 11.27 0.69 -7.44
CA ARG A 99 10.09 0.11 -8.09
C ARG A 99 8.81 0.63 -7.45
N PHE A 100 7.74 0.74 -8.21
CA PHE A 100 6.42 1.13 -7.69
C PHE A 100 5.98 0.23 -6.50
N HIS A 101 6.29 -1.07 -6.56
CA HIS A 101 5.99 -2.00 -5.47
C HIS A 101 6.78 -1.72 -4.17
N ASP A 102 7.94 -1.10 -4.26
CA ASP A 102 8.76 -0.77 -3.08
C ASP A 102 8.09 0.29 -2.18
N LEU A 103 7.13 1.06 -2.72
CA LEU A 103 6.27 1.95 -1.92
C LEU A 103 5.46 1.17 -0.87
N ARG A 104 5.09 -0.08 -1.18
CA ARG A 104 4.42 -0.97 -0.24
C ARG A 104 5.35 -1.35 0.92
N HIS A 105 6.61 -1.65 0.64
CA HIS A 105 7.63 -1.91 1.66
C HIS A 105 7.92 -0.65 2.50
N THR A 106 7.97 0.51 1.85
CA THR A 106 8.12 1.80 2.54
C THR A 106 6.96 2.05 3.50
N CYS A 107 5.72 1.80 3.08
CA CYS A 107 4.54 1.91 3.94
C CYS A 107 4.65 1.00 5.16
N ALA A 108 5.03 -0.28 4.97
CA ALA A 108 5.25 -1.22 6.08
C ALA A 108 6.30 -0.72 7.07
N SER A 109 7.43 -0.23 6.56
CA SER A 109 8.54 0.29 7.38
C SER A 109 8.14 1.53 8.17
N LEU A 110 7.35 2.43 7.57
CA LEU A 110 6.86 3.63 8.25
C LEU A 110 5.86 3.29 9.35
N LEU A 111 4.91 2.39 9.11
CA LEU A 111 3.97 1.92 10.11
C LEU A 111 4.69 1.28 11.29
N LEU A 112 5.67 0.43 11.01
CA LEU A 112 6.48 -0.23 12.02
C LEU A 112 7.29 0.76 12.86
N LYS A 113 7.95 1.73 12.22
CA LYS A 113 8.71 2.78 12.90
C LYS A 113 7.82 3.61 13.83
N ASN A 114 6.53 3.74 13.51
CA ASN A 114 5.53 4.40 14.35
C ASN A 114 4.87 3.48 15.38
N GLY A 115 5.40 2.27 15.60
CA GLY A 115 4.96 1.36 16.65
C GLY A 115 3.68 0.59 16.34
N VAL A 116 3.24 0.56 15.08
CA VAL A 116 2.06 -0.23 14.68
C VAL A 116 2.41 -1.72 14.76
N PRO A 117 1.58 -2.55 15.41
CA PRO A 117 1.83 -3.98 15.51
C PRO A 117 1.96 -4.67 14.15
N MET A 118 2.85 -5.65 14.05
CA MET A 118 3.10 -6.39 12.81
C MET A 118 1.84 -7.01 12.21
N LYS A 119 0.96 -7.52 13.06
CA LYS A 119 -0.30 -8.12 12.61
C LYS A 119 -1.18 -7.09 11.91
N ASP A 120 -1.30 -5.90 12.47
CA ASP A 120 -2.11 -4.81 11.89
C ASP A 120 -1.50 -4.34 10.56
N ILE A 121 -0.17 -4.29 10.47
CA ILE A 121 0.55 -3.99 9.22
C ILE A 121 0.27 -5.05 8.16
N GLN A 122 0.28 -6.34 8.54
CA GLN A 122 -0.05 -7.44 7.64
C GLN A 122 -1.48 -7.31 7.09
N GLU A 123 -2.44 -7.05 7.95
CA GLU A 123 -3.85 -6.86 7.58
C GLU A 123 -4.02 -5.62 6.70
N TRP A 124 -3.41 -4.51 7.08
CA TRP A 124 -3.43 -3.26 6.30
C TRP A 124 -2.91 -3.46 4.87
N LEU A 125 -1.79 -4.14 4.74
CA LEU A 125 -1.19 -4.42 3.45
C LEU A 125 -1.85 -5.58 2.70
N GLY A 126 -2.61 -6.46 3.38
CA GLY A 126 -3.18 -7.67 2.81
C GLY A 126 -2.10 -8.68 2.38
N HIS A 127 -1.08 -8.87 3.21
CA HIS A 127 -0.10 -9.93 3.00
C HIS A 127 -0.69 -11.27 3.41
N SER A 128 -0.71 -12.24 2.48
CA SER A 128 -1.17 -13.61 2.76
C SER A 128 -0.19 -14.37 3.65
N ASP A 129 1.09 -14.01 3.63
CA ASP A 129 2.15 -14.64 4.42
C ASP A 129 2.77 -13.63 5.39
N TYR A 130 2.82 -14.04 6.65
CA TYR A 130 3.48 -13.30 7.73
C TYR A 130 4.97 -13.09 7.47
N ASN A 131 5.65 -14.08 6.86
CA ASN A 131 7.08 -14.00 6.55
C ASN A 131 7.41 -12.81 5.64
N THR A 132 6.51 -12.44 4.74
CA THR A 132 6.69 -11.25 3.88
C THR A 132 6.79 -9.97 4.73
N THR A 133 6.00 -9.86 5.79
CA THR A 133 6.05 -8.72 6.71
C THR A 133 7.23 -8.86 7.67
N ALA A 134 7.53 -10.07 8.16
CA ALA A 134 8.63 -10.36 9.07
C ALA A 134 10.02 -10.06 8.45
N ASN A 135 10.21 -10.33 7.18
CA ASN A 135 11.46 -10.02 6.47
C ASN A 135 11.75 -8.51 6.42
N ILE A 136 10.71 -7.68 6.32
CA ILE A 136 10.86 -6.21 6.43
C ILE A 136 11.33 -5.84 7.84
N TYR A 137 10.89 -6.59 8.85
CA TYR A 137 11.23 -6.39 10.25
C TYR A 137 12.70 -6.72 10.55
N ALA A 138 13.21 -7.82 10.01
CA ALA A 138 14.56 -8.30 10.27
C ALA A 138 15.66 -7.26 9.95
N HIS A 139 15.42 -6.39 8.98
CA HIS A 139 16.34 -5.32 8.60
C HIS A 139 16.27 -4.07 9.50
N LEU A 140 15.20 -3.92 10.30
CA LEU A 140 15.01 -2.76 11.19
C LEU A 140 15.33 -3.06 12.66
N ASP A 141 15.64 -4.32 13.01
CA ASP A 141 15.58 -4.85 14.38
C ASP A 141 16.83 -4.61 15.24
N THR A 142 17.84 -3.90 14.76
CA THR A 142 19.04 -3.63 15.60
C THR A 142 18.75 -2.66 16.77
N THR A 143 17.78 -1.78 16.63
CA THR A 143 17.35 -0.84 17.69
C THR A 143 16.28 -1.42 18.65
N SER A 144 15.55 -2.42 18.22
CA SER A 144 14.45 -3.03 18.98
C SER A 144 14.95 -3.84 20.19
N LYS A 145 16.12 -4.48 20.08
CA LYS A 145 16.67 -5.30 21.18
C LYS A 145 17.03 -4.47 22.41
N SER A 146 17.60 -3.29 22.24
CA SER A 146 17.93 -2.40 23.37
C SER A 146 16.67 -1.85 24.03
N THR A 147 15.63 -1.52 23.25
CA THR A 147 14.34 -1.06 23.76
C THR A 147 13.60 -2.17 24.50
N SER A 148 13.67 -3.40 24.04
CA SER A 148 13.10 -4.58 24.72
C SER A 148 13.79 -4.86 26.05
N ALA A 149 15.12 -4.75 26.11
CA ALA A 149 15.87 -4.88 27.35
C ALA A 149 15.50 -3.81 28.38
N THR A 150 15.36 -2.56 27.94
CA THR A 150 14.94 -1.46 28.81
C THR A 150 13.52 -1.65 29.34
N ARG A 151 12.58 -2.11 28.50
CA ARG A 151 11.21 -2.43 28.94
C ARG A 151 11.17 -3.60 29.90
N MET A 152 11.99 -4.65 29.69
CA MET A 152 12.10 -5.77 30.63
C MET A 152 12.62 -5.30 32.00
N THR A 153 13.58 -4.38 32.03
CA THR A 153 14.10 -3.80 33.29
C THR A 153 13.01 -3.06 34.06
N SER A 154 12.05 -2.44 33.38
CA SER A 154 10.93 -1.74 34.05
C SER A 154 9.83 -2.69 34.57
N VAL A 155 9.74 -3.89 34.01
CA VAL A 155 8.72 -4.90 34.40
C VAL A 155 9.28 -5.87 35.47
N VAL A 156 10.56 -6.19 35.40
CA VAL A 156 11.21 -7.12 36.33
C VAL A 156 11.97 -6.29 37.38
N SER A 157 11.33 -5.99 38.50
CA SER A 157 11.99 -5.47 39.69
C SER A 157 12.78 -6.60 40.36
N ILE A 158 14.04 -6.75 40.01
CA ILE A 158 14.95 -7.68 40.72
C ILE A 158 15.37 -6.96 42.02
N ASN A 159 14.92 -7.49 43.15
CA ASN A 159 15.40 -7.03 44.44
C ASN A 159 16.84 -7.59 44.64
N PRO A 160 17.88 -6.73 44.65
CA PRO A 160 19.29 -7.20 44.71
C PRO A 160 19.64 -7.94 46.00
N SER A 161 18.76 -7.92 47.01
CA SER A 161 19.01 -8.58 48.31
C SER A 161 18.83 -10.11 48.29
N ILE A 162 18.41 -10.73 47.16
CA ILE A 162 18.17 -12.17 47.08
C ILE A 162 19.34 -12.93 46.46
N CYS A 163 20.36 -12.26 45.92
CA CYS A 163 21.47 -12.90 45.22
C CYS A 163 22.76 -13.07 46.05
N VAL A 164 22.66 -13.04 47.37
CA VAL A 164 23.83 -13.28 48.24
C VAL A 164 23.55 -14.48 49.15
N ASN A 165 23.44 -15.68 48.59
CA ASN A 165 23.66 -16.94 49.31
C ASN A 165 23.54 -18.12 48.34
N VAL A 166 24.58 -18.34 47.51
CA VAL A 166 24.96 -19.67 47.00
C VAL A 166 26.47 -19.70 46.95
#